data_d7c399b7165a1bf430298c3794298f1e
#
_entry.id   d7c399b7165a1bf430298c3794298f1e
#
_cell.length_a   1.000
_cell.length_b   1.000
_cell.length_c   1.000
_cell.angle_alpha   90.00
_cell.angle_beta   90.00
_cell.angle_gamma   90.00
#
_symmetry.space_group_name_H-M   'P 1'
#
loop_
_entity.id
_entity.type
_entity.pdbx_description
1 polymer ?
#
loop_
_entity_poly.entity_id
_entity_poly.type
_entity_poly.pdbx_seq_one_letter_code
_entity_poly.pdbx_strand_id
1 'polypeptide(L)'
;EVDLVRKKLKWKYKPFEVPKEILSEWRKIGEQGIVQEKKWNAVFNKKSKKIKDEFLRIISNKLPNDFNKLLEVQKKKFFDLKPDIASRQSSASIIEEITNSLPELIGGSADLSGSNNTKTKHSKILKPSNFSGNYIHYGVREHAMAGIMNGMALHGGIIPYGGTFLIFLDYCKPSLR
;
A
#
# COMPACT_ATOMS: atom_id res chain seq x y z
N GLU A 1 -8.79 -29.41 31.57
CA GLU A 1 -9.15 -28.02 31.24
C GLU A 1 -10.15 -27.94 30.08
N VAL A 2 -9.90 -28.61 28.95
CA VAL A 2 -10.79 -28.57 27.76
C VAL A 2 -12.23 -28.95 28.11
N ASP A 3 -12.43 -30.03 28.90
CA ASP A 3 -13.77 -30.48 29.30
C ASP A 3 -14.48 -29.47 30.23
N LEU A 4 -13.73 -28.78 31.08
CA LEU A 4 -14.30 -27.72 31.92
C LEU A 4 -14.75 -26.51 31.07
N VAL A 5 -13.97 -26.14 30.09
CA VAL A 5 -14.33 -25.07 29.12
C VAL A 5 -15.57 -25.46 28.32
N ARG A 6 -15.63 -26.69 27.80
CA ARG A 6 -16.80 -27.21 27.08
C ARG A 6 -18.06 -27.19 27.93
N LYS A 7 -17.97 -27.62 29.18
CA LYS A 7 -19.09 -27.55 30.15
C LYS A 7 -19.53 -26.12 30.40
N LYS A 8 -18.58 -25.21 30.63
CA LYS A 8 -18.86 -23.77 30.86
C LYS A 8 -19.54 -23.11 29.64
N LEU A 9 -19.10 -23.44 28.43
CA LEU A 9 -19.68 -22.95 27.18
C LEU A 9 -20.94 -23.71 26.76
N LYS A 10 -21.36 -24.74 27.52
CA LYS A 10 -22.49 -25.64 27.18
C LYS A 10 -22.33 -26.27 25.78
N TRP A 11 -21.07 -26.53 25.37
CA TRP A 11 -20.76 -27.12 24.06
C TRP A 11 -20.97 -28.64 24.13
N LYS A 12 -21.99 -29.11 23.42
CA LYS A 12 -22.48 -30.53 23.52
C LYS A 12 -21.87 -31.44 22.43
N TYR A 13 -21.20 -30.86 21.43
CA TYR A 13 -20.71 -31.61 20.28
C TYR A 13 -19.34 -32.22 20.53
N LYS A 14 -19.04 -33.32 19.83
CA LYS A 14 -17.75 -34.01 19.94
C LYS A 14 -16.58 -33.11 19.45
N PRO A 15 -15.32 -33.43 19.78
CA PRO A 15 -14.17 -32.77 19.17
C PRO A 15 -14.25 -32.80 17.64
N PHE A 16 -13.95 -31.69 17.00
CA PHE A 16 -13.98 -31.48 15.54
C PHE A 16 -15.37 -31.59 14.88
N GLU A 17 -16.42 -31.75 15.64
CA GLU A 17 -17.81 -31.72 15.17
C GLU A 17 -18.33 -30.28 15.20
N VAL A 18 -18.72 -29.74 14.04
CA VAL A 18 -19.37 -28.43 13.92
C VAL A 18 -20.86 -28.64 13.68
N PRO A 19 -21.75 -28.05 14.51
CA PRO A 19 -23.20 -28.13 14.32
C PRO A 19 -23.59 -27.69 12.91
N LYS A 20 -24.58 -28.39 12.32
CA LYS A 20 -25.04 -28.10 10.96
C LYS A 20 -25.54 -26.66 10.80
N GLU A 21 -26.20 -26.15 11.82
CA GLU A 21 -26.72 -24.77 11.83
C GLU A 21 -25.58 -23.76 11.73
N ILE A 22 -24.54 -23.91 12.56
CA ILE A 22 -23.36 -23.04 12.53
C ILE A 22 -22.64 -23.16 11.19
N LEU A 23 -22.41 -24.39 10.73
CA LEU A 23 -21.76 -24.64 9.45
C LEU A 23 -22.53 -24.03 8.28
N SER A 24 -23.87 -24.13 8.29
CA SER A 24 -24.74 -23.53 7.28
C SER A 24 -24.60 -22.01 7.24
N GLU A 25 -24.60 -21.36 8.41
CA GLU A 25 -24.42 -19.88 8.46
C GLU A 25 -23.05 -19.45 7.94
N TRP A 26 -21.97 -20.13 8.31
CA TRP A 26 -20.64 -19.86 7.77
C TRP A 26 -20.58 -20.04 6.25
N ARG A 27 -21.22 -21.09 5.72
CA ARG A 27 -21.27 -21.32 4.27
C ARG A 27 -22.06 -20.24 3.56
N LYS A 28 -23.19 -19.79 4.10
CA LYS A 28 -23.96 -18.66 3.51
C LYS A 28 -23.11 -17.39 3.43
N ILE A 29 -22.33 -17.10 4.47
CA ILE A 29 -21.40 -15.94 4.43
C ILE A 29 -20.37 -16.12 3.33
N GLY A 30 -19.77 -17.30 3.18
CA GLY A 30 -18.83 -17.61 2.11
C GLY A 30 -19.43 -17.49 0.71
N GLU A 31 -20.66 -17.95 0.52
CA GLU A 31 -21.38 -17.89 -0.75
C GLU A 31 -21.66 -16.45 -1.21
N GLN A 32 -21.78 -15.50 -0.29
CA GLN A 32 -21.90 -14.08 -0.63
C GLN A 32 -20.70 -13.57 -1.42
N GLY A 33 -19.50 -14.11 -1.17
CA GLY A 33 -18.28 -13.79 -1.91
C GLY A 33 -18.41 -14.09 -3.40
N ILE A 34 -19.06 -15.21 -3.77
CA ILE A 34 -19.28 -15.61 -5.17
C ILE A 34 -20.10 -14.55 -5.93
N VAL A 35 -21.12 -14.01 -5.26
CA VAL A 35 -21.98 -12.96 -5.86
C VAL A 35 -21.19 -11.67 -6.08
N GLN A 36 -20.37 -11.28 -5.13
CA GLN A 36 -19.53 -10.07 -5.24
C GLN A 36 -18.46 -10.24 -6.32
N GLU A 37 -17.81 -11.39 -6.38
CA GLU A 37 -16.82 -11.71 -7.40
C GLU A 37 -17.43 -11.65 -8.81
N LYS A 38 -18.62 -12.24 -9.01
CA LYS A 38 -19.33 -12.16 -10.30
C LYS A 38 -19.64 -10.71 -10.70
N LYS A 39 -20.09 -9.88 -9.76
CA LYS A 39 -20.34 -8.45 -9.99
C LYS A 39 -19.06 -7.72 -10.38
N TRP A 40 -17.99 -7.95 -9.65
CA TRP A 40 -16.69 -7.36 -9.93
C TRP A 40 -16.16 -7.76 -11.31
N ASN A 41 -16.18 -9.06 -11.63
CA ASN A 41 -15.76 -9.59 -12.93
C ASN A 41 -16.58 -8.99 -14.09
N ALA A 42 -17.89 -8.82 -13.91
CA ALA A 42 -18.74 -8.20 -14.92
C ALA A 42 -18.34 -6.74 -15.20
N VAL A 43 -17.96 -5.97 -14.18
CA VAL A 43 -17.47 -4.61 -14.32
C VAL A 43 -16.07 -4.58 -14.95
N PHE A 44 -15.16 -5.41 -14.46
CA PHE A 44 -13.79 -5.51 -14.94
C PHE A 44 -13.72 -5.90 -16.42
N ASN A 45 -14.50 -6.90 -16.83
CA ASN A 45 -14.51 -7.39 -18.21
C ASN A 45 -14.99 -6.35 -19.22
N LYS A 46 -15.83 -5.38 -18.78
CA LYS A 46 -16.28 -4.24 -19.61
C LYS A 46 -15.22 -3.15 -19.80
N LYS A 47 -14.12 -3.17 -19.04
CA LYS A 47 -13.05 -2.18 -19.18
C LYS A 47 -12.23 -2.42 -20.45
N SER A 48 -11.64 -1.33 -20.98
CA SER A 48 -10.74 -1.42 -22.15
C SER A 48 -9.53 -2.31 -21.83
N LYS A 49 -8.93 -2.87 -22.87
CA LYS A 49 -7.73 -3.71 -22.74
C LYS A 49 -6.63 -2.95 -21.98
N LYS A 50 -6.38 -1.69 -22.33
CA LYS A 50 -5.38 -0.85 -21.67
C LYS A 50 -5.59 -0.76 -20.16
N ILE A 51 -6.82 -0.55 -19.69
CA ILE A 51 -7.13 -0.47 -18.25
C ILE A 51 -6.92 -1.82 -17.58
N LYS A 52 -7.34 -2.91 -18.23
CA LYS A 52 -7.16 -4.27 -17.69
C LYS A 52 -5.68 -4.65 -17.56
N ASP A 53 -4.91 -4.41 -18.62
CA ASP A 53 -3.48 -4.73 -18.65
C ASP A 53 -2.71 -3.94 -17.58
N GLU A 54 -3.02 -2.65 -17.41
CA GLU A 54 -2.41 -1.79 -16.40
C GLU A 54 -2.80 -2.24 -14.97
N PHE A 55 -4.08 -2.54 -14.74
CA PHE A 55 -4.53 -3.07 -13.46
C PHE A 55 -3.80 -4.37 -13.11
N LEU A 56 -3.72 -5.31 -14.07
CA LEU A 56 -3.04 -6.59 -13.87
C LEU A 56 -1.53 -6.42 -13.65
N ARG A 57 -0.90 -5.46 -14.31
CA ARG A 57 0.50 -5.09 -14.08
C ARG A 57 0.70 -4.66 -12.61
N ILE A 58 -0.13 -3.71 -12.15
CA ILE A 58 -0.04 -3.12 -10.82
C ILE A 58 -0.25 -4.18 -9.73
N ILE A 59 -1.34 -4.97 -9.81
CA ILE A 59 -1.62 -6.00 -8.77
C ILE A 59 -0.63 -7.17 -8.79
N SER A 60 0.11 -7.35 -9.91
CA SER A 60 1.19 -8.33 -10.01
C SER A 60 2.54 -7.77 -9.54
N ASN A 61 2.57 -6.57 -8.98
CA ASN A 61 3.78 -5.86 -8.52
C ASN A 61 4.85 -5.73 -9.62
N LYS A 62 4.42 -5.61 -10.89
CA LYS A 62 5.33 -5.41 -12.03
C LYS A 62 5.50 -3.92 -12.31
N LEU A 63 6.74 -3.48 -12.44
CA LEU A 63 7.06 -2.12 -12.85
C LEU A 63 6.75 -1.91 -14.35
N PRO A 64 6.50 -0.67 -14.81
CA PRO A 64 6.40 -0.36 -16.23
C PRO A 64 7.65 -0.79 -17.00
N ASN A 65 7.49 -1.19 -18.24
CA ASN A 65 8.60 -1.69 -19.08
C ASN A 65 9.73 -0.67 -19.28
N ASP A 66 9.40 0.61 -19.25
CA ASP A 66 10.33 1.73 -19.44
C ASP A 66 10.94 2.26 -18.13
N PHE A 67 10.57 1.68 -16.98
CA PHE A 67 11.03 2.13 -15.66
C PHE A 67 12.55 2.10 -15.53
N ASN A 68 13.20 1.03 -15.99
CA ASN A 68 14.66 0.92 -15.95
C ASN A 68 15.32 2.00 -16.82
N LYS A 69 14.73 2.33 -17.98
CA LYS A 69 15.24 3.41 -18.84
C LYS A 69 15.15 4.77 -18.13
N LEU A 70 14.06 5.02 -17.40
CA LEU A 70 13.91 6.22 -16.58
C LEU A 70 15.05 6.31 -15.55
N LEU A 71 15.34 5.23 -14.84
CA LEU A 71 16.42 5.20 -13.84
C LEU A 71 17.80 5.46 -14.49
N GLU A 72 18.08 4.87 -15.64
CA GLU A 72 19.36 5.09 -16.33
C GLU A 72 19.50 6.56 -16.81
N VAL A 73 18.42 7.19 -17.27
CA VAL A 73 18.43 8.61 -17.60
C VAL A 73 18.76 9.47 -16.37
N GLN A 74 18.16 9.16 -15.21
CA GLN A 74 18.44 9.90 -13.98
C GLN A 74 19.86 9.67 -13.48
N LYS A 75 20.36 8.43 -13.51
CA LYS A 75 21.77 8.13 -13.18
C LYS A 75 22.73 8.93 -14.03
N LYS A 76 22.53 8.93 -15.35
CA LYS A 76 23.36 9.71 -16.29
C LYS A 76 23.30 11.21 -15.98
N LYS A 77 22.11 11.76 -15.76
CA LYS A 77 21.91 13.16 -15.38
C LYS A 77 22.73 13.55 -14.15
N PHE A 78 22.67 12.73 -13.07
CA PHE A 78 23.44 12.97 -11.85
C PHE A 78 24.95 12.80 -12.07
N PHE A 79 25.35 11.84 -12.88
CA PHE A 79 26.76 11.63 -13.24
C PHE A 79 27.34 12.82 -14.01
N ASP A 80 26.60 13.35 -14.99
CA ASP A 80 27.04 14.46 -15.83
C ASP A 80 27.05 15.79 -15.05
N LEU A 81 26.00 16.04 -14.26
CA LEU A 81 25.84 17.31 -13.52
C LEU A 81 26.67 17.39 -12.24
N LYS A 82 27.00 16.25 -11.62
CA LYS A 82 27.71 16.14 -10.33
C LYS A 82 27.22 17.17 -9.30
N PRO A 83 25.91 17.24 -9.02
CA PRO A 83 25.34 18.31 -8.20
C PRO A 83 25.84 18.19 -6.76
N ASP A 84 26.26 19.30 -6.18
CA ASP A 84 26.59 19.43 -4.75
C ASP A 84 25.32 19.84 -4.01
N ILE A 85 24.52 18.84 -3.61
CA ILE A 85 23.21 19.03 -2.99
C ILE A 85 23.02 18.12 -1.77
N ALA A 86 22.15 18.53 -0.85
CA ALA A 86 21.79 17.70 0.30
C ALA A 86 21.04 16.43 -0.14
N SER A 87 21.20 15.34 0.63
CA SER A 87 20.55 14.04 0.34
C SER A 87 19.03 14.14 0.17
N ARG A 88 18.35 15.01 0.94
CA ARG A 88 16.90 15.27 0.75
C ARG A 88 16.56 15.85 -0.61
N GLN A 89 17.43 16.67 -1.21
CA GLN A 89 17.22 17.25 -2.53
C GLN A 89 17.46 16.21 -3.63
N SER A 90 18.47 15.36 -3.45
CA SER A 90 18.71 14.21 -4.33
C SER A 90 17.49 13.26 -4.33
N SER A 91 17.02 12.89 -3.14
CA SER A 91 15.81 12.07 -2.97
C SER A 91 14.58 12.72 -3.64
N ALA A 92 14.36 14.02 -3.41
CA ALA A 92 13.25 14.75 -4.01
C ALA A 92 13.28 14.72 -5.54
N SER A 93 14.46 14.88 -6.13
CA SER A 93 14.64 14.83 -7.59
C SER A 93 14.22 13.47 -8.17
N ILE A 94 14.55 12.39 -7.49
CA ILE A 94 14.15 11.03 -7.91
C ILE A 94 12.67 10.80 -7.68
N ILE A 95 12.13 11.18 -6.50
CA ILE A 95 10.69 11.02 -6.19
C ILE A 95 9.84 11.79 -7.21
N GLU A 96 10.27 12.99 -7.63
CA GLU A 96 9.59 13.80 -8.64
C GLU A 96 9.41 13.03 -9.96
N GLU A 97 10.47 12.41 -10.46
CA GLU A 97 10.46 11.66 -11.71
C GLU A 97 9.65 10.35 -11.59
N ILE A 98 9.83 9.63 -10.47
CA ILE A 98 9.13 8.36 -10.25
C ILE A 98 7.63 8.59 -10.06
N THR A 99 7.22 9.61 -9.31
CA THR A 99 5.81 9.92 -9.06
C THR A 99 5.04 10.18 -10.36
N ASN A 100 5.71 10.74 -11.37
CA ASN A 100 5.10 10.97 -12.68
C ASN A 100 4.91 9.67 -13.49
N SER A 101 5.72 8.66 -13.23
CA SER A 101 5.76 7.40 -14.01
C SER A 101 5.06 6.23 -13.34
N LEU A 102 4.85 6.29 -12.03
CA LEU A 102 4.24 5.21 -11.23
C LEU A 102 2.97 5.71 -10.53
N PRO A 103 1.79 5.52 -11.11
CA PRO A 103 0.52 5.91 -10.48
C PRO A 103 0.25 5.14 -9.16
N GLU A 104 0.83 3.96 -8.99
CA GLU A 104 0.77 3.17 -7.77
C GLU A 104 1.72 3.63 -6.66
N LEU A 105 2.58 4.62 -6.90
CA LEU A 105 3.45 5.18 -5.88
C LEU A 105 2.63 6.12 -4.98
N ILE A 106 2.42 5.71 -3.73
CA ILE A 106 1.69 6.49 -2.74
C ILE A 106 2.57 6.70 -1.52
N GLY A 107 2.74 7.95 -1.12
CA GLY A 107 3.56 8.21 0.04
C GLY A 107 3.27 9.53 0.72
N GLY A 108 4.17 9.96 1.58
CA GLY A 108 3.99 11.18 2.34
C GLY A 108 5.06 11.40 3.40
N SER A 109 4.69 12.17 4.40
CA SER A 109 5.61 12.52 5.48
C SER A 109 4.92 12.58 6.83
N ALA A 110 5.68 12.26 7.88
CA ALA A 110 5.29 12.47 9.28
C ALA A 110 5.50 13.95 9.66
N ASP A 111 4.71 14.84 9.04
CA ASP A 111 4.67 16.28 9.26
C ASP A 111 5.97 17.05 8.93
N LEU A 112 6.82 16.49 8.08
CA LEU A 112 8.12 17.06 7.68
C LEU A 112 8.24 17.30 6.17
N SER A 113 7.13 17.39 5.45
CA SER A 113 7.10 17.47 3.97
C SER A 113 8.03 18.54 3.39
N GLY A 114 8.05 19.73 3.98
CA GLY A 114 8.92 20.84 3.53
C GLY A 114 10.40 20.64 3.91
N SER A 115 10.67 19.89 4.97
CA SER A 115 12.04 19.69 5.47
C SER A 115 12.74 18.48 4.83
N ASN A 116 11.99 17.42 4.51
CA ASN A 116 12.52 16.20 3.88
C ASN A 116 12.23 16.09 2.38
N ASN A 117 11.54 17.09 1.81
CA ASN A 117 11.27 17.23 0.37
C ASN A 117 10.58 16.00 -0.24
N THR A 118 9.63 15.40 0.48
CA THR A 118 8.90 14.21 0.02
C THR A 118 7.70 14.52 -0.87
N LYS A 119 7.27 15.80 -0.91
CA LYS A 119 6.15 16.26 -1.74
C LYS A 119 6.66 16.80 -3.06
N THR A 120 6.14 16.28 -4.16
CA THR A 120 6.49 16.69 -5.53
C THR A 120 5.42 17.60 -6.12
N LYS A 121 5.68 18.23 -7.28
CA LYS A 121 4.67 18.99 -8.04
C LYS A 121 3.53 18.10 -8.56
N HIS A 122 3.76 16.79 -8.71
CA HIS A 122 2.76 15.81 -9.14
C HIS A 122 1.95 15.25 -7.96
N SER A 123 2.31 15.59 -6.71
CA SER A 123 1.64 15.11 -5.52
C SER A 123 0.25 15.73 -5.37
N LYS A 124 -0.76 14.89 -5.24
CA LYS A 124 -2.13 15.26 -4.91
C LYS A 124 -2.46 14.70 -3.53
N ILE A 125 -2.99 15.53 -2.64
CA ILE A 125 -3.30 15.10 -1.27
C ILE A 125 -4.47 14.13 -1.29
N LEU A 126 -4.27 12.96 -0.69
CA LEU A 126 -5.32 11.98 -0.44
C LEU A 126 -6.22 12.50 0.69
N LYS A 127 -7.54 12.52 0.48
CA LYS A 127 -8.54 13.04 1.41
C LYS A 127 -9.68 12.03 1.59
N PRO A 128 -10.40 12.05 2.74
CA PRO A 128 -11.55 11.17 2.96
C PRO A 128 -12.65 11.28 1.90
N SER A 129 -12.80 12.44 1.28
CA SER A 129 -13.79 12.69 0.21
C SER A 129 -13.23 12.47 -1.20
N ASN A 130 -11.91 12.24 -1.36
CA ASN A 130 -11.27 12.10 -2.64
C ASN A 130 -10.02 11.21 -2.56
N PHE A 131 -10.17 9.96 -2.97
CA PHE A 131 -9.12 8.95 -2.99
C PHE A 131 -8.27 8.95 -4.27
N SER A 132 -8.38 9.96 -5.14
CA SER A 132 -7.53 10.10 -6.33
C SER A 132 -6.14 10.67 -6.03
N GLY A 133 -5.86 11.00 -4.76
CA GLY A 133 -4.56 11.49 -4.30
C GLY A 133 -3.51 10.39 -4.18
N ASN A 134 -2.24 10.79 -4.21
CA ASN A 134 -1.08 9.92 -4.05
C ASN A 134 -0.13 10.40 -2.93
N TYR A 135 -0.54 11.40 -2.14
CA TYR A 135 0.25 11.97 -1.06
C TYR A 135 -0.55 12.03 0.25
N ILE A 136 0.04 11.48 1.31
CA ILE A 136 -0.56 11.35 2.64
C ILE A 136 0.16 12.27 3.63
N HIS A 137 -0.57 13.12 4.31
CA HIS A 137 -0.10 13.82 5.51
C HIS A 137 -0.32 12.91 6.72
N TYR A 138 0.71 12.20 7.14
CA TYR A 138 0.62 11.26 8.28
C TYR A 138 0.53 11.99 9.63
N GLY A 139 0.92 13.28 9.69
CA GLY A 139 1.10 14.00 10.95
C GLY A 139 2.31 13.48 11.72
N VAL A 140 2.51 13.93 12.95
CA VAL A 140 3.61 13.48 13.82
C VAL A 140 3.31 12.07 14.34
N ARG A 141 3.44 11.06 13.46
CA ARG A 141 3.06 9.65 13.73
C ARG A 141 3.95 8.68 12.96
N GLU A 142 5.22 8.68 13.23
CA GLU A 142 6.22 7.89 12.50
C GLU A 142 5.93 6.39 12.56
N HIS A 143 5.60 5.87 13.74
CA HIS A 143 5.27 4.45 13.91
C HIS A 143 4.00 4.07 13.11
N ALA A 144 2.96 4.89 13.19
CA ALA A 144 1.73 4.65 12.43
C ALA A 144 1.98 4.77 10.92
N MET A 145 2.80 5.73 10.47
CA MET A 145 3.22 5.85 9.07
C MET A 145 3.85 4.55 8.60
N ALA A 146 4.83 4.02 9.33
CA ALA A 146 5.50 2.77 8.97
C ALA A 146 4.53 1.58 8.98
N GLY A 147 3.64 1.48 9.97
CA GLY A 147 2.60 0.44 10.02
C GLY A 147 1.60 0.52 8.85
N ILE A 148 1.19 1.73 8.46
CA ILE A 148 0.33 1.94 7.30
C ILE A 148 1.06 1.53 6.01
N MET A 149 2.33 1.88 5.87
CA MET A 149 3.14 1.48 4.72
C MET A 149 3.26 -0.05 4.62
N ASN A 150 3.48 -0.75 5.74
CA ASN A 150 3.47 -2.21 5.79
C ASN A 150 2.13 -2.78 5.30
N GLY A 151 1.02 -2.23 5.78
CA GLY A 151 -0.32 -2.64 5.34
C GLY A 151 -0.55 -2.43 3.84
N MET A 152 -0.15 -1.28 3.30
CA MET A 152 -0.25 -0.98 1.87
C MET A 152 0.61 -1.94 1.02
N ALA A 153 1.85 -2.20 1.44
CA ALA A 153 2.75 -3.12 0.74
C ALA A 153 2.22 -4.55 0.74
N LEU A 154 1.71 -5.03 1.89
CA LEU A 154 1.13 -6.37 2.02
C LEU A 154 -0.18 -6.54 1.24
N HIS A 155 -0.99 -5.48 1.14
CA HIS A 155 -2.19 -5.50 0.30
C HIS A 155 -1.86 -5.71 -1.18
N GLY A 156 -0.73 -5.21 -1.64
CA GLY A 156 -0.33 -5.24 -3.05
C GLY A 156 -1.00 -4.15 -3.89
N GLY A 157 -0.45 -3.90 -5.07
CA GLY A 157 -0.95 -2.87 -5.98
C GLY A 157 -0.63 -1.43 -5.57
N ILE A 158 0.16 -1.25 -4.53
CA ILE A 158 0.63 0.04 -4.02
C ILE A 158 2.11 -0.08 -3.68
N ILE A 159 2.89 0.89 -4.10
CA ILE A 159 4.29 1.07 -3.70
C ILE A 159 4.32 2.23 -2.70
N PRO A 160 4.39 1.95 -1.38
CA PRO A 160 4.39 3.01 -0.39
C PRO A 160 5.77 3.63 -0.20
N TYR A 161 5.81 4.94 0.09
CA TYR A 161 6.99 5.60 0.64
C TYR A 161 6.61 6.54 1.78
N GLY A 162 7.51 6.73 2.73
CA GLY A 162 7.31 7.63 3.86
C GLY A 162 8.59 8.38 4.20
N GLY A 163 8.45 9.64 4.60
CA GLY A 163 9.57 10.48 4.98
C GLY A 163 9.47 10.99 6.40
N THR A 164 10.60 10.90 7.08
CA THR A 164 10.84 11.53 8.38
C THR A 164 12.33 11.85 8.52
N PHE A 165 12.75 12.49 9.60
CA PHE A 165 14.17 12.65 9.88
C PHE A 165 14.80 11.33 10.35
N LEU A 166 16.09 11.15 10.06
CA LEU A 166 16.82 9.92 10.39
C LEU A 166 16.70 9.56 11.87
N ILE A 167 16.79 10.55 12.77
CA ILE A 167 16.67 10.32 14.23
C ILE A 167 15.28 9.78 14.62
N PHE A 168 14.23 10.10 13.87
CA PHE A 168 12.86 9.65 14.16
C PHE A 168 12.58 8.23 13.65
N LEU A 169 13.55 7.57 12.99
CA LEU A 169 13.47 6.13 12.71
C LEU A 169 13.35 5.30 13.99
N ASP A 170 13.83 5.79 15.11
CA ASP A 170 13.67 5.12 16.40
C ASP A 170 12.22 4.88 16.76
N TYR A 171 11.32 5.81 16.40
CA TYR A 171 9.88 5.63 16.59
C TYR A 171 9.27 4.60 15.63
N CYS A 172 9.84 4.41 14.45
CA CYS A 172 9.39 3.45 13.44
C CYS A 172 9.93 2.04 13.65
N LYS A 173 10.99 1.88 14.44
CA LYS A 173 11.79 0.66 14.53
C LYS A 173 10.99 -0.64 14.66
N PRO A 174 9.94 -0.75 15.50
CA PRO A 174 9.16 -1.98 15.59
C PRO A 174 8.43 -2.34 14.29
N SER A 175 7.98 -1.34 13.51
CA SER A 175 7.30 -1.55 12.23
C SER A 175 8.26 -1.77 11.06
N LEU A 176 9.49 -1.27 11.16
CA LEU A 176 10.53 -1.51 10.15
C LEU A 176 11.09 -2.94 10.23
N ARG A 177 11.11 -3.52 11.42
CA ARG A 177 11.62 -4.86 11.71
C ARG A 177 10.69 -5.96 11.24
#